data_656b5bd1d029f59e4badb7ec8f0201dc
#
_entry.id   656b5bd1d029f59e4badb7ec8f0201dc
#
_cell.length_a   1.000
_cell.length_b   1.000
_cell.length_c   1.000
_cell.angle_alpha   90.00
_cell.angle_beta   90.00
_cell.angle_gamma   90.00
#
_symmetry.space_group_name_H-M   'P 1'
#
loop_
_entity.id
_entity.type
_entity.pdbx_description
1 polymer ?
#
loop_
_entity_poly.entity_id
_entity_poly.type
_entity_poly.pdbx_seq_one_letter_code
_entity_poly.pdbx_strand_id
1 'polypeptide(L)'
;MIKQKLILRTCIASRCILPKKNLIRVVVTKNKLIFIDFDYIIFGRGAYFVLNLKNVLLIQKKKILEKKLKTYIPNEIYKKLLEMVQTI
;
A
#
# COMPACT_ATOMS: atom_id res chain seq x y z
N MET A 1 7.36 -11.33 30.09
CA MET A 1 6.34 -10.54 29.38
C MET A 1 6.91 -10.04 28.06
N ILE A 2 6.30 -10.43 26.97
CA ILE A 2 6.76 -10.01 25.63
C ILE A 2 6.07 -8.71 25.27
N LYS A 3 6.85 -7.65 25.14
CA LYS A 3 6.33 -6.39 24.64
C LYS A 3 6.30 -6.42 23.11
N GLN A 4 5.13 -6.36 22.56
CA GLN A 4 5.01 -6.21 21.10
C GLN A 4 5.47 -4.81 20.70
N LYS A 5 6.44 -4.77 19.82
CA LYS A 5 6.89 -3.50 19.24
C LYS A 5 5.84 -2.99 18.29
N LEU A 6 5.35 -1.78 18.54
CA LEU A 6 4.44 -1.12 17.61
C LEU A 6 5.25 -0.59 16.43
N ILE A 7 5.04 -1.18 15.25
CA ILE A 7 5.72 -0.75 14.03
C ILE A 7 4.84 0.30 13.36
N LEU A 8 5.39 1.49 13.16
CA LEU A 8 4.69 2.60 12.53
C LEU A 8 5.16 2.79 11.09
N ARG A 9 4.23 3.18 10.23
CA ARG A 9 4.52 3.53 8.84
C ARG A 9 3.70 4.73 8.42
N THR A 10 4.16 5.44 7.40
CA THR A 10 3.45 6.60 6.89
C THR A 10 2.47 6.18 5.80
N CYS A 11 1.21 6.59 5.96
CA CYS A 11 0.21 6.44 4.91
C CYS A 11 0.53 7.41 3.78
N ILE A 12 0.79 6.90 2.58
CA ILE A 12 1.18 7.75 1.44
C ILE A 12 0.05 8.67 0.95
N ALA A 13 -1.20 8.36 1.30
CA ALA A 13 -2.35 9.18 0.90
C ALA A 13 -2.60 10.32 1.89
N SER A 14 -2.72 9.99 3.18
CA SER A 14 -3.06 10.98 4.22
C SER A 14 -1.84 11.62 4.87
N ARG A 15 -0.67 11.02 4.70
CA ARG A 15 0.60 11.40 5.33
C ARG A 15 0.62 11.23 6.84
N CYS A 16 -0.36 10.56 7.39
CA CYS A 16 -0.40 10.21 8.80
C CYS A 16 0.50 9.04 9.10
N ILE A 17 1.11 9.06 10.28
CA ILE A 17 1.91 7.93 10.77
C ILE A 17 0.99 7.04 11.58
N LEU A 18 0.89 5.77 11.17
CA LEU A 18 -0.07 4.83 11.73
C LEU A 18 0.59 3.46 11.97
N PRO A 19 0.00 2.64 12.86
CA PRO A 19 0.48 1.27 13.03
C PRO A 19 0.41 0.51 11.70
N LYS A 20 1.46 -0.21 11.40
CA LYS A 20 1.57 -0.98 10.14
C LYS A 20 0.37 -1.89 9.90
N LYS A 21 -0.17 -2.50 10.97
CA LYS A 21 -1.33 -3.40 10.87
C LYS A 21 -2.59 -2.72 10.35
N ASN A 22 -2.67 -1.39 10.43
CA ASN A 22 -3.82 -0.63 9.94
C ASN A 22 -3.66 -0.22 8.48
N LEU A 23 -2.58 -0.63 7.85
CA LEU A 23 -2.22 -0.20 6.51
C LEU A 23 -2.12 -1.41 5.58
N ILE A 24 -2.48 -1.20 4.33
CA ILE A 24 -2.17 -2.17 3.28
C ILE A 24 -0.82 -1.81 2.67
N ARG A 25 -0.09 -2.81 2.18
CA ARG A 25 1.20 -2.61 1.56
C ARG A 25 1.15 -3.05 0.10
N VAL A 26 1.61 -2.18 -0.79
CA VAL A 26 1.88 -2.52 -2.19
C VAL A 26 3.38 -2.53 -2.36
N VAL A 27 3.92 -3.58 -2.94
CA VAL A 27 5.36 -3.79 -3.04
C VAL A 27 5.77 -4.03 -4.48
N VAL A 28 6.93 -3.48 -4.85
CA VAL A 28 7.61 -3.82 -6.11
C VAL A 28 8.86 -4.61 -5.78
N THR A 29 8.97 -5.79 -6.40
CA THR A 29 10.13 -6.66 -6.19
C THR A 29 11.32 -6.19 -7.02
N LYS A 30 12.47 -6.81 -6.77
CA LYS A 30 13.70 -6.56 -7.55
C LYS A 30 13.48 -6.82 -9.05
N ASN A 31 12.60 -7.77 -9.39
CA ASN A 31 12.28 -8.11 -10.77
C ASN A 31 11.17 -7.26 -11.37
N LYS A 32 10.79 -6.17 -10.69
CA LYS A 32 9.73 -5.23 -11.14
C LYS A 32 8.33 -5.84 -11.13
N LEU A 33 8.10 -6.89 -10.35
CA LEU A 33 6.77 -7.43 -10.14
C LEU A 33 6.08 -6.65 -9.02
N ILE A 34 4.79 -6.39 -9.21
CA ILE A 34 3.99 -5.61 -8.25
C ILE A 34 3.00 -6.53 -7.55
N PHE A 35 2.97 -6.47 -6.24
CA PHE A 35 2.05 -7.28 -5.43
C PHE A 35 1.36 -6.43 -4.37
N ILE A 36 0.14 -6.84 -4.01
CA ILE A 36 -0.51 -6.36 -2.79
C ILE A 36 -0.07 -7.35 -1.71
N ASP A 37 0.73 -6.88 -0.77
CA ASP A 37 1.40 -7.73 0.22
C ASP A 37 0.62 -7.71 1.53
N PHE A 38 -0.33 -8.63 1.68
CA PHE A 38 -1.23 -8.68 2.84
C PHE A 38 -0.51 -9.03 4.14
N ASP A 39 0.54 -9.83 4.07
CA ASP A 39 1.23 -10.36 5.24
C ASP A 39 2.57 -9.67 5.51
N TYR A 40 2.92 -8.67 4.71
CA TYR A 40 4.17 -7.91 4.85
C TYR A 40 5.41 -8.79 4.75
N ILE A 41 5.39 -9.81 3.89
CA ILE A 41 6.46 -10.79 3.77
C ILE A 41 7.25 -10.70 2.48
N ILE A 42 6.77 -9.95 1.50
CA ILE A 42 7.42 -9.89 0.18
C ILE A 42 8.58 -8.89 0.22
N PHE A 43 9.77 -9.32 -0.16
CA PHE A 43 10.93 -8.44 -0.26
C PHE A 43 10.78 -7.47 -1.42
N GLY A 44 11.06 -6.21 -1.14
CA GLY A 44 11.01 -5.18 -2.17
C GLY A 44 10.72 -3.82 -1.56
N ARG A 45 10.58 -2.83 -2.43
CA ARG A 45 10.20 -1.49 -2.03
C ARG A 45 8.70 -1.44 -1.83
N GLY A 46 8.28 -1.06 -0.63
CA GLY A 46 6.87 -1.02 -0.26
C GLY A 46 6.33 0.38 -0.09
N ALA A 47 5.03 0.51 -0.31
CA ALA A 47 4.27 1.71 -0.01
C ALA A 47 3.06 1.31 0.81
N TYR A 48 2.75 2.10 1.85
CA TYR A 48 1.69 1.80 2.81
C TYR A 48 0.60 2.85 2.74
N PHE A 49 -0.65 2.42 2.90
CA PHE A 49 -1.76 3.37 3.01
C PHE A 49 -2.97 2.70 3.64
N VAL A 50 -3.85 3.52 4.22
CA VAL A 50 -5.13 3.04 4.73
C VAL A 50 -6.02 2.72 3.53
N LEU A 51 -6.52 1.49 3.48
CA LEU A 51 -7.36 1.03 2.36
C LEU A 51 -8.78 1.56 2.52
N ASN A 52 -9.10 2.60 1.77
CA ASN A 52 -10.46 3.11 1.64
C ASN A 52 -10.62 3.76 0.26
N LEU A 53 -11.85 3.99 -0.13
CA LEU A 53 -12.15 4.53 -1.47
C LEU A 53 -11.47 5.88 -1.71
N LYS A 54 -11.55 6.78 -0.75
CA LYS A 54 -10.96 8.11 -0.86
C LYS A 54 -9.45 8.01 -1.15
N ASN A 55 -8.75 7.18 -0.41
CA ASN A 55 -7.30 7.03 -0.56
C ASN A 55 -6.93 6.38 -1.87
N VAL A 56 -7.63 5.33 -2.28
CA VAL A 56 -7.35 4.64 -3.55
C VAL A 56 -7.54 5.59 -4.72
N LEU A 57 -8.64 6.34 -4.73
CA LEU A 57 -8.91 7.30 -5.80
C LEU A 57 -7.86 8.42 -5.85
N LEU A 58 -7.45 8.91 -4.68
CA LEU A 58 -6.41 9.94 -4.60
C LEU A 58 -5.07 9.42 -5.12
N ILE A 59 -4.69 8.23 -4.68
CA ILE A 59 -3.43 7.61 -5.08
C ILE A 59 -3.41 7.37 -6.59
N GLN A 60 -4.52 6.90 -7.15
CA GLN A 60 -4.63 6.66 -8.58
C GLN A 60 -4.57 7.96 -9.38
N LYS A 61 -5.33 8.96 -8.95
CA LYS A 61 -5.41 10.25 -9.63
C LYS A 61 -4.06 10.96 -9.67
N LYS A 62 -3.36 10.97 -8.56
CA LYS A 62 -2.07 11.67 -8.42
C LYS A 62 -0.87 10.79 -8.69
N LYS A 63 -1.08 9.54 -9.06
CA LYS A 63 -0.03 8.56 -9.34
C LYS A 63 0.98 8.45 -8.19
N ILE A 64 0.46 8.40 -6.97
CA ILE A 64 1.30 8.41 -5.78
C ILE A 64 2.11 7.10 -5.66
N LEU A 65 1.49 5.95 -5.99
CA LEU A 65 2.21 4.67 -5.99
C LEU A 65 3.35 4.67 -7.01
N GLU A 66 3.09 5.15 -8.21
CA GLU A 66 4.10 5.23 -9.26
C GLU A 66 5.29 6.07 -8.81
N LYS A 67 5.01 7.20 -8.17
CA LYS A 67 6.07 8.08 -7.66
C LYS A 67 6.84 7.44 -6.51
N LYS A 68 6.14 6.81 -5.58
CA LYS A 68 6.75 6.20 -4.41
C LYS A 68 7.58 4.98 -4.77
N LEU A 69 7.06 4.12 -5.64
CA LEU A 69 7.71 2.87 -6.04
C LEU A 69 8.60 3.03 -7.26
N LYS A 70 8.58 4.22 -7.89
CA LYS A 70 9.39 4.55 -9.06
C LYS A 70 9.24 3.56 -10.19
N THR A 71 8.00 3.13 -10.44
CA THR A 71 7.69 2.18 -11.48
C THR A 71 6.24 2.35 -11.93
N TYR A 72 5.95 1.85 -13.12
CA TYR A 72 4.59 1.80 -13.62
C TYR A 72 3.76 0.84 -12.77
N ILE A 73 2.55 1.27 -12.37
CA ILE A 73 1.62 0.41 -11.64
C ILE A 73 0.53 -0.03 -12.61
N PRO A 74 0.41 -1.35 -12.88
CA PRO A 74 -0.64 -1.84 -13.78
C PRO A 74 -2.02 -1.46 -13.27
N ASN A 75 -2.91 -1.16 -14.21
CA ASN A 75 -4.28 -0.79 -13.88
C ASN A 75 -5.00 -1.88 -13.09
N GLU A 76 -4.60 -3.13 -13.27
CA GLU A 76 -5.13 -4.28 -12.55
C GLU A 76 -4.92 -4.18 -11.05
N ILE A 77 -3.82 -3.58 -10.60
CA ILE A 77 -3.57 -3.35 -9.17
C ILE A 77 -4.59 -2.39 -8.60
N TYR A 78 -4.83 -1.27 -9.29
CA TYR A 78 -5.85 -0.30 -8.86
C TYR A 78 -7.25 -0.90 -8.87
N LYS A 79 -7.55 -1.68 -9.90
CA LYS A 79 -8.83 -2.36 -10.01
C LYS A 79 -9.03 -3.30 -8.81
N LYS A 80 -8.01 -4.08 -8.46
CA LYS A 80 -8.07 -4.98 -7.30
C LYS A 80 -8.27 -4.21 -6.01
N LEU A 81 -7.55 -3.10 -5.82
CA LEU A 81 -7.70 -2.27 -4.63
C LEU A 81 -9.13 -1.71 -4.52
N LEU A 82 -9.70 -1.27 -5.63
CA LEU A 82 -11.07 -0.75 -5.64
C LEU A 82 -12.09 -1.86 -5.32
N GLU A 83 -11.88 -3.06 -5.85
CA GLU A 83 -12.73 -4.21 -5.52
C GLU A 83 -12.67 -4.53 -4.03
N MET A 84 -11.48 -4.50 -3.44
CA MET A 84 -11.31 -4.76 -2.00
C MET A 84 -12.04 -3.75 -1.14
N VAL A 85 -12.05 -2.48 -1.55
CA VAL A 85 -12.78 -1.43 -0.83
C VAL A 85 -14.28 -1.67 -0.88
N GLN A 86 -14.80 -2.21 -1.99
CA GLN A 86 -16.22 -2.40 -2.19
C GLN A 86 -16.80 -3.64 -1.51
N THR A 87 -15.95 -4.57 -1.08
CA THR A 87 -16.39 -5.84 -0.50
C THR A 87 -16.64 -5.81 0.99
N ILE A 88 -16.61 -4.67 1.61
CA ILE A 88 -16.82 -4.53 3.05
C ILE A 88 -18.32 -4.40 3.35
#